data_275b678fcdccdb26a1a71b5c43d02b75
#
_entry.id   275b678fcdccdb26a1a71b5c43d02b75
#
_cell.length_a   1.000
_cell.length_b   1.000
_cell.length_c   1.000
_cell.angle_alpha   90.00
_cell.angle_beta   90.00
_cell.angle_gamma   90.00
#
_symmetry.space_group_name_H-M   'P 1'
#
loop_
_entity.id
_entity.type
_entity.pdbx_description
1 polymer ?
#
loop_
_entity_poly.entity_id
_entity_poly.type
_entity_poly.pdbx_seq_one_letter_code
_entity_poly.pdbx_strand_id
1 'polypeptide(L)'
;RTGGGAINSGPDLGDVGGDGIDAAVHEPADDRGTLDHAVSHPDRLGRLLSVEMTLTNGGSIPHSIDFHAARIAPDKAFRDAMPGESFTFRFQAGDPGVYMYHCGTKPVLAHIANGMYGAIVVSPAKPLPKADHEYVLVGSEWYMTTDGIKAPASLDMAKARAMAPDWVTFNGYANQYVTHPLSSKPGETVRFYVVAAGPTHNVNFHVVGTIFDRAWANSDLVSPPQRGVQTVVVPAGGGGVFDVKINDVGTYPIVSHAFAHVDLGQVALLKVGKPKGSMSH
;
A
#
# COMPACT_ATOMS: atom_id res chain seq x y z
N ARG A 1 19.13 15.91 6.91
CA ARG A 1 17.93 16.29 7.70
C ARG A 1 16.90 16.86 6.75
N THR A 2 15.98 16.07 6.28
CA THR A 2 14.74 16.52 5.67
C THR A 2 13.66 15.59 6.21
N GLY A 3 12.84 16.11 7.12
CA GLY A 3 11.71 15.41 7.68
C GLY A 3 10.67 15.17 6.58
N GLY A 4 10.55 13.95 6.11
CA GLY A 4 9.38 13.47 5.41
C GLY A 4 8.32 13.17 6.47
N GLY A 5 7.26 14.00 6.54
CA GLY A 5 6.14 13.74 7.42
C GLY A 5 5.35 12.53 6.91
N ALA A 6 5.66 11.35 7.41
CA ALA A 6 4.74 10.23 7.34
C ALA A 6 3.51 10.59 8.18
N ILE A 7 2.32 10.51 7.60
CA ILE A 7 1.09 10.58 8.38
C ILE A 7 0.96 9.23 9.06
N ASN A 8 1.53 9.15 10.26
CA ASN A 8 1.44 7.98 11.11
C ASN A 8 0.22 8.15 12.02
N SER A 9 -0.74 7.26 11.90
CA SER A 9 -1.79 7.07 12.89
C SER A 9 -1.58 5.78 13.69
N GLY A 10 -0.31 5.46 13.98
CA GLY A 10 0.11 4.39 14.89
C GLY A 10 1.04 4.93 15.97
N PRO A 11 1.28 4.21 17.06
CA PRO A 11 2.13 4.66 18.15
C PRO A 11 3.58 4.86 17.70
N ASP A 12 4.19 5.89 18.26
CA ASP A 12 5.54 6.40 18.08
C ASP A 12 6.60 5.27 18.07
N LEU A 13 7.26 5.08 16.93
CA LEU A 13 8.38 4.15 16.81
C LEU A 13 9.68 4.93 17.01
N GLY A 14 10.36 4.63 18.11
CA GLY A 14 11.63 5.26 18.50
C GLY A 14 12.70 5.19 17.41
N ASP A 15 13.42 6.29 17.28
CA ASP A 15 14.59 6.49 16.42
C ASP A 15 15.66 5.42 16.67
N VAL A 16 15.86 4.50 15.74
CA VAL A 16 17.00 3.59 15.69
C VAL A 16 17.99 4.12 14.67
N GLY A 17 18.88 5.01 15.12
CA GLY A 17 19.99 5.51 14.32
C GLY A 17 21.01 4.44 14.01
N GLY A 18 21.33 4.29 12.74
CA GLY A 18 22.40 3.44 12.23
C GLY A 18 22.14 3.05 10.79
N ASP A 19 23.16 3.01 9.94
CA ASP A 19 23.15 2.68 8.49
C ASP A 19 22.33 1.40 8.17
N GLY A 20 21.01 1.49 8.24
CA GLY A 20 20.10 0.37 8.16
C GLY A 20 18.74 0.75 7.62
N ILE A 21 18.11 -0.21 7.11
CA ILE A 21 16.76 -0.26 6.60
C ILE A 21 15.80 0.12 7.72
N ASP A 22 15.05 1.21 7.56
CA ASP A 22 13.85 1.44 8.33
C ASP A 22 12.72 0.56 7.76
N ALA A 23 12.81 -0.73 8.02
CA ALA A 23 11.73 -1.67 7.83
C ALA A 23 11.08 -1.89 9.19
N ALA A 24 10.15 -1.04 9.56
CA ALA A 24 9.29 -1.31 10.70
C ALA A 24 8.24 -2.32 10.26
N VAL A 25 8.49 -3.59 10.55
CA VAL A 25 7.45 -4.62 10.50
C VAL A 25 6.84 -4.68 11.89
N HIS A 26 5.64 -4.16 12.02
CA HIS A 26 4.90 -4.26 13.27
C HIS A 26 4.29 -5.66 13.39
N GLU A 27 4.48 -6.29 14.55
CA GLU A 27 3.76 -7.51 14.90
C GLU A 27 2.25 -7.23 14.90
N PRO A 28 1.42 -8.16 14.39
CA PRO A 28 -0.01 -8.02 14.54
C PRO A 28 -0.36 -8.11 16.03
N ALA A 29 -0.78 -7.00 16.58
CA ALA A 29 -1.49 -7.02 17.84
C ALA A 29 -2.89 -7.57 17.55
N ASP A 30 -3.13 -8.80 17.95
CA ASP A 30 -4.34 -9.58 17.73
C ASP A 30 -4.58 -10.07 16.26
N ASP A 31 -5.49 -11.04 16.08
CA ASP A 31 -5.86 -11.69 14.81
C ASP A 31 -6.40 -10.73 13.71
N ARG A 32 -6.15 -9.44 13.82
CA ARG A 32 -6.60 -8.35 12.93
C ARG A 32 -5.43 -7.54 12.38
N GLY A 33 -4.36 -8.22 11.96
CA GLY A 33 -3.10 -7.60 11.55
C GLY A 33 -3.27 -6.46 10.53
N THR A 34 -2.96 -5.24 10.95
CA THR A 34 -2.58 -4.15 10.06
C THR A 34 -1.07 -4.20 9.88
N LEU A 35 -0.62 -4.41 8.66
CA LEU A 35 0.79 -4.37 8.33
C LEU A 35 1.16 -2.93 7.92
N ASP A 36 2.17 -2.37 8.57
CA ASP A 36 2.68 -1.04 8.24
C ASP A 36 3.50 -1.05 6.93
N HIS A 37 3.61 0.11 6.30
CA HIS A 37 4.36 0.28 5.06
C HIS A 37 5.85 0.40 5.36
N ALA A 38 6.67 -0.41 4.67
CA ALA A 38 8.12 -0.31 4.75
C ALA A 38 8.69 0.48 3.55
N VAL A 39 9.59 1.43 3.83
CA VAL A 39 10.33 2.18 2.80
C VAL A 39 11.80 1.81 2.90
N SER A 40 12.38 1.30 1.80
CA SER A 40 13.81 1.01 1.72
C SER A 40 14.51 1.97 0.76
N HIS A 41 15.70 2.44 1.15
CA HIS A 41 16.54 3.28 0.31
C HIS A 41 17.88 2.59 0.05
N PRO A 42 18.50 2.74 -1.15
CA PRO A 42 19.85 2.25 -1.38
C PRO A 42 20.81 2.94 -0.40
N ASP A 43 21.88 2.21 0.00
CA ASP A 43 22.90 2.81 0.83
C ASP A 43 23.60 3.98 0.10
N ARG A 44 24.41 4.78 0.83
CA ARG A 44 25.13 5.93 0.28
C ARG A 44 26.10 5.58 -0.85
N LEU A 45 26.40 4.30 -1.04
CA LEU A 45 27.28 3.78 -2.08
C LEU A 45 26.49 3.20 -3.27
N GLY A 46 25.15 3.30 -3.27
CA GLY A 46 24.28 2.77 -4.33
C GLY A 46 24.21 1.23 -4.34
N ARG A 47 24.62 0.57 -3.24
CA ARG A 47 24.56 -0.89 -3.18
C ARG A 47 23.12 -1.35 -2.94
N LEU A 48 22.77 -2.49 -3.52
CA LEU A 48 21.49 -3.15 -3.27
C LEU A 48 21.30 -3.39 -1.77
N LEU A 49 20.15 -2.95 -1.25
CA LEU A 49 19.82 -3.17 0.15
C LEU A 49 19.51 -4.64 0.40
N SER A 50 20.20 -5.21 1.37
CA SER A 50 19.85 -6.50 1.92
C SER A 50 18.80 -6.31 2.99
N VAL A 51 17.61 -6.82 2.74
CA VAL A 51 16.53 -6.87 3.73
C VAL A 51 16.71 -8.14 4.55
N GLU A 52 16.84 -7.99 5.86
CA GLU A 52 16.72 -9.11 6.80
C GLU A 52 15.34 -9.05 7.43
N MET A 53 14.60 -10.14 7.30
CA MET A 53 13.25 -10.26 7.83
C MET A 53 13.16 -11.42 8.81
N THR A 54 12.65 -11.14 10.00
CA THR A 54 12.29 -12.17 10.99
C THR A 54 10.77 -12.25 11.06
N LEU A 55 10.21 -13.41 10.72
CA LEU A 55 8.81 -13.71 10.93
C LEU A 55 8.65 -14.46 12.25
N THR A 56 7.85 -13.93 13.15
CA THR A 56 7.42 -14.61 14.38
C THR A 56 5.93 -14.84 14.32
N ASN A 57 5.50 -16.10 14.40
CA ASN A 57 4.08 -16.44 14.41
C ASN A 57 3.55 -16.53 15.84
N GLY A 58 2.91 -15.45 16.32
CA GLY A 58 2.20 -15.41 17.59
C GLY A 58 0.74 -15.88 17.51
N GLY A 59 0.24 -16.23 16.31
CA GLY A 59 -1.14 -16.68 16.07
C GLY A 59 -1.35 -18.16 16.39
N SER A 60 -2.56 -18.63 16.14
CA SER A 60 -2.99 -20.02 16.41
C SER A 60 -2.94 -20.94 15.20
N ILE A 61 -2.68 -20.39 14.00
CA ILE A 61 -2.57 -21.12 12.73
C ILE A 61 -1.25 -20.81 12.05
N PRO A 62 -0.81 -21.61 11.05
CA PRO A 62 0.40 -21.30 10.29
C PRO A 62 0.28 -19.98 9.52
N HIS A 63 1.39 -19.23 9.43
CA HIS A 63 1.53 -18.03 8.63
C HIS A 63 2.87 -18.00 7.91
N SER A 64 2.92 -17.29 6.78
CA SER A 64 4.17 -17.01 6.06
C SER A 64 4.20 -15.56 5.62
N ILE A 65 5.30 -15.15 4.99
CA ILE A 65 5.39 -13.82 4.39
C ILE A 65 6.09 -13.90 3.04
N ASP A 66 5.43 -13.40 2.00
CA ASP A 66 5.93 -13.31 0.63
C ASP A 66 6.16 -11.83 0.28
N PHE A 67 7.38 -11.49 -0.15
CA PHE A 67 7.71 -10.15 -0.62
C PHE A 67 7.83 -10.12 -2.15
N HIS A 68 6.92 -9.44 -2.84
CA HIS A 68 6.97 -9.26 -4.28
C HIS A 68 8.22 -8.48 -4.75
N ALA A 69 8.90 -7.76 -3.85
CA ALA A 69 10.17 -7.09 -4.10
C ALA A 69 11.38 -8.04 -4.11
N ALA A 70 11.21 -9.30 -3.73
CA ALA A 70 12.31 -10.24 -3.53
C ALA A 70 12.52 -11.15 -4.75
N ARG A 71 13.78 -11.35 -5.12
CA ARG A 71 14.20 -12.39 -6.07
C ARG A 71 14.86 -13.54 -5.30
N ILE A 72 14.05 -14.44 -4.76
CA ILE A 72 14.49 -15.57 -3.95
C ILE A 72 13.59 -16.79 -4.17
N ALA A 73 14.12 -18.00 -3.99
CA ALA A 73 13.33 -19.21 -4.07
C ALA A 73 12.30 -19.25 -2.90
N PRO A 74 11.00 -19.36 -3.20
CA PRO A 74 9.94 -19.25 -2.18
C PRO A 74 10.06 -20.31 -1.07
N ASP A 75 10.46 -21.53 -1.42
CA ASP A 75 10.65 -22.64 -0.47
C ASP A 75 11.74 -22.38 0.58
N LYS A 76 12.65 -21.42 0.31
CA LYS A 76 13.71 -21.02 1.24
C LYS A 76 13.30 -19.90 2.17
N ALA A 77 12.53 -18.91 1.66
CA ALA A 77 12.26 -17.67 2.35
C ALA A 77 10.82 -17.55 2.84
N PHE A 78 9.86 -18.07 2.06
CA PHE A 78 8.43 -17.84 2.29
C PHE A 78 7.71 -19.09 2.81
N ARG A 79 8.44 -19.92 3.56
CA ARG A 79 7.89 -21.11 4.21
C ARG A 79 6.91 -20.74 5.33
N ASP A 80 6.04 -21.65 5.65
CA ASP A 80 5.16 -21.49 6.80
C ASP A 80 5.93 -21.49 8.12
N ALA A 81 5.61 -20.54 9.00
CA ALA A 81 5.93 -20.55 10.42
C ALA A 81 4.74 -21.15 11.18
N MET A 82 4.98 -22.21 11.94
CA MET A 82 3.95 -22.79 12.81
C MET A 82 3.69 -21.90 14.02
N PRO A 83 2.56 -22.04 14.73
CA PRO A 83 2.29 -21.31 15.96
C PRO A 83 3.47 -21.37 16.96
N GLY A 84 3.94 -20.21 17.39
CA GLY A 84 5.11 -20.05 18.27
C GLY A 84 6.47 -20.14 17.59
N GLU A 85 6.52 -20.41 16.28
CA GLU A 85 7.76 -20.48 15.53
C GLU A 85 8.22 -19.10 15.07
N SER A 86 9.56 -18.92 15.02
CA SER A 86 10.21 -17.75 14.46
C SER A 86 11.35 -18.18 13.53
N PHE A 87 11.52 -17.48 12.41
CA PHE A 87 12.67 -17.69 11.54
C PHE A 87 13.06 -16.40 10.81
N THR A 88 14.33 -16.32 10.45
CA THR A 88 14.89 -15.16 9.75
C THR A 88 15.36 -15.56 8.36
N PHE A 89 15.11 -14.71 7.39
CA PHE A 89 15.65 -14.83 6.03
C PHE A 89 16.14 -13.48 5.52
N ARG A 90 16.93 -13.50 4.44
CA ARG A 90 17.46 -12.29 3.80
C ARG A 90 17.19 -12.33 2.31
N PHE A 91 16.89 -11.17 1.74
CA PHE A 91 16.81 -10.99 0.30
C PHE A 91 17.40 -9.64 -0.12
N GLN A 92 17.72 -9.52 -1.41
CA GLN A 92 18.16 -8.26 -2.01
C GLN A 92 16.97 -7.55 -2.62
N ALA A 93 16.65 -6.35 -2.14
CA ALA A 93 15.66 -5.46 -2.74
C ALA A 93 16.32 -4.68 -3.88
N GLY A 94 16.53 -5.35 -5.02
CA GLY A 94 17.33 -4.83 -6.14
C GLY A 94 16.53 -4.16 -7.25
N ASP A 95 15.22 -4.36 -7.27
CA ASP A 95 14.33 -3.80 -8.29
C ASP A 95 13.56 -2.63 -7.68
N PRO A 96 13.79 -1.38 -8.12
CA PRO A 96 13.08 -0.24 -7.57
C PRO A 96 11.61 -0.23 -7.98
N GLY A 97 10.73 0.08 -7.03
CA GLY A 97 9.28 0.06 -7.25
C GLY A 97 8.48 0.12 -5.95
N VAL A 98 7.17 -0.01 -6.06
CA VAL A 98 6.28 -0.23 -4.93
C VAL A 98 5.65 -1.61 -5.06
N TYR A 99 5.80 -2.44 -4.05
CA TYR A 99 5.46 -3.86 -4.09
C TYR A 99 4.58 -4.24 -2.92
N MET A 100 3.70 -5.21 -3.15
CA MET A 100 2.97 -5.88 -2.10
C MET A 100 3.88 -6.84 -1.34
N TYR A 101 3.64 -7.04 -0.07
CA TYR A 101 4.00 -8.25 0.68
C TYR A 101 2.76 -8.79 1.37
N HIS A 102 2.66 -10.11 1.54
CA HIS A 102 1.47 -10.74 2.10
C HIS A 102 1.74 -12.12 2.68
N CYS A 103 0.79 -12.65 3.46
CA CYS A 103 0.83 -14.04 3.87
C CYS A 103 0.57 -14.96 2.67
N GLY A 104 1.46 -15.91 2.42
CA GLY A 104 1.35 -16.91 1.35
C GLY A 104 0.86 -18.29 1.80
N THR A 105 0.53 -18.47 3.08
CA THR A 105 0.01 -19.72 3.64
C THR A 105 -1.36 -20.05 3.06
N LYS A 106 -1.60 -21.32 2.77
CA LYS A 106 -2.89 -21.77 2.21
C LYS A 106 -3.98 -21.87 3.29
N PRO A 107 -5.20 -21.41 2.97
CA PRO A 107 -5.67 -20.82 1.70
C PRO A 107 -5.31 -19.32 1.62
N VAL A 108 -4.44 -18.95 0.66
CA VAL A 108 -3.89 -17.59 0.53
C VAL A 108 -4.97 -16.50 0.49
N LEU A 109 -6.07 -16.77 -0.23
CA LEU A 109 -7.23 -15.89 -0.30
C LEU A 109 -7.74 -15.50 1.09
N ALA A 110 -7.82 -16.46 2.04
CA ALA A 110 -8.31 -16.19 3.38
C ALA A 110 -7.38 -15.25 4.16
N HIS A 111 -6.06 -15.47 4.05
CA HIS A 111 -5.09 -14.66 4.76
C HIS A 111 -5.05 -13.22 4.25
N ILE A 112 -5.03 -13.02 2.92
CA ILE A 112 -5.07 -11.68 2.34
C ILE A 112 -6.39 -10.99 2.66
N ALA A 113 -7.53 -11.67 2.52
CA ALA A 113 -8.85 -11.10 2.81
C ALA A 113 -9.07 -10.78 4.31
N ASN A 114 -8.23 -11.31 5.20
CA ASN A 114 -8.17 -10.91 6.63
C ASN A 114 -7.19 -9.78 6.91
N GLY A 115 -6.61 -9.14 5.87
CA GLY A 115 -5.74 -7.98 6.02
C GLY A 115 -4.25 -8.31 6.17
N MET A 116 -3.81 -9.54 5.90
CA MET A 116 -2.40 -9.93 6.03
C MET A 116 -1.59 -9.53 4.78
N TYR A 117 -1.44 -8.24 4.56
CA TYR A 117 -0.67 -7.63 3.47
C TYR A 117 -0.16 -6.25 3.86
N GLY A 118 0.78 -5.74 3.08
CA GLY A 118 1.24 -4.36 3.16
C GLY A 118 2.03 -3.96 1.91
N ALA A 119 2.67 -2.81 1.96
CA ALA A 119 3.47 -2.28 0.87
C ALA A 119 4.92 -2.07 1.29
N ILE A 120 5.84 -2.37 0.38
CA ILE A 120 7.25 -2.01 0.49
C ILE A 120 7.63 -1.12 -0.70
N VAL A 121 8.26 0.01 -0.43
CA VAL A 121 8.80 0.92 -1.46
C VAL A 121 10.30 0.73 -1.54
N VAL A 122 10.78 0.32 -2.71
CA VAL A 122 12.20 0.20 -3.02
C VAL A 122 12.61 1.40 -3.88
N SER A 123 13.41 2.29 -3.32
CA SER A 123 13.86 3.50 -4.02
C SER A 123 14.93 3.19 -5.06
N PRO A 124 14.89 3.85 -6.24
CA PRO A 124 15.96 3.69 -7.23
C PRO A 124 17.26 4.37 -6.75
N ALA A 125 18.41 3.81 -7.15
CA ALA A 125 19.74 4.38 -6.86
C ALA A 125 19.88 5.82 -7.38
N LYS A 126 19.31 6.13 -8.56
CA LYS A 126 19.13 7.50 -9.03
C LYS A 126 17.78 8.00 -8.52
N PRO A 127 17.74 8.98 -7.61
CA PRO A 127 16.51 9.46 -7.05
C PRO A 127 15.49 9.88 -8.12
N LEU A 128 14.22 9.58 -7.87
CA LEU A 128 13.12 10.12 -8.67
C LEU A 128 13.11 11.65 -8.59
N PRO A 129 12.48 12.34 -9.55
CA PRO A 129 12.23 13.76 -9.42
C PRO A 129 11.59 14.07 -8.08
N LYS A 130 11.97 15.18 -7.45
CA LYS A 130 11.43 15.58 -6.14
C LYS A 130 9.90 15.62 -6.18
N ALA A 131 9.26 15.01 -5.22
CA ALA A 131 7.89 15.25 -4.83
C ALA A 131 7.86 16.08 -3.55
N ASP A 132 6.83 16.91 -3.38
CA ASP A 132 6.65 17.74 -2.18
C ASP A 132 5.85 16.97 -1.13
N HIS A 133 4.98 16.07 -1.58
CA HIS A 133 4.24 15.12 -0.75
C HIS A 133 4.30 13.73 -1.36
N GLU A 134 4.41 12.71 -0.50
CA GLU A 134 4.39 11.31 -0.89
C GLU A 134 3.35 10.57 -0.03
N TYR A 135 2.46 9.81 -0.69
CA TYR A 135 1.41 9.04 -0.04
C TYR A 135 1.43 7.60 -0.53
N VAL A 136 1.28 6.66 0.40
CA VAL A 136 1.11 5.24 0.08
C VAL A 136 -0.37 4.89 0.23
N LEU A 137 -0.96 4.35 -0.84
CA LEU A 137 -2.36 3.93 -0.87
C LEU A 137 -2.43 2.44 -1.21
N VAL A 138 -2.89 1.64 -0.26
CA VAL A 138 -3.10 0.20 -0.44
C VAL A 138 -4.59 -0.06 -0.63
N GLY A 139 -4.97 -0.45 -1.83
CA GLY A 139 -6.34 -0.84 -2.15
C GLY A 139 -6.63 -2.26 -1.69
N SER A 140 -7.72 -2.49 -0.99
CA SER A 140 -8.09 -3.81 -0.48
C SER A 140 -9.60 -4.01 -0.41
N GLU A 141 -10.00 -5.28 -0.37
CA GLU A 141 -11.38 -5.76 -0.36
C GLU A 141 -11.68 -6.49 0.95
N TRP A 142 -12.89 -6.30 1.48
CA TRP A 142 -13.34 -6.90 2.71
C TRP A 142 -14.64 -7.67 2.47
N TYR A 143 -14.65 -8.95 2.87
CA TYR A 143 -15.73 -9.89 2.67
C TYR A 143 -16.20 -10.39 4.03
N MET A 144 -17.34 -9.93 4.51
CA MET A 144 -17.74 -10.11 5.89
C MET A 144 -18.97 -11.00 6.01
N THR A 145 -19.03 -11.81 7.07
CA THR A 145 -20.22 -12.62 7.40
C THR A 145 -21.40 -11.78 7.84
N THR A 146 -21.15 -10.54 8.27
CA THR A 146 -22.15 -9.52 8.55
C THR A 146 -21.85 -8.30 7.68
N ASP A 147 -22.72 -7.30 7.69
CA ASP A 147 -22.52 -6.02 6.99
C ASP A 147 -21.31 -5.19 7.47
N GLY A 148 -20.51 -5.74 8.39
CA GLY A 148 -19.35 -5.06 8.98
C GLY A 148 -19.72 -3.97 10.01
N ILE A 149 -20.98 -3.68 10.21
CA ILE A 149 -21.46 -2.70 11.20
C ILE A 149 -21.28 -3.21 12.63
N LYS A 150 -21.35 -4.54 12.80
CA LYS A 150 -21.21 -5.18 14.12
C LYS A 150 -19.86 -5.90 14.24
N ALA A 151 -19.01 -5.41 15.12
CA ALA A 151 -17.71 -6.02 15.41
C ALA A 151 -17.82 -7.11 16.50
N PRO A 152 -16.96 -8.15 16.44
CA PRO A 152 -16.05 -8.45 15.35
C PRO A 152 -16.78 -9.10 14.17
N ALA A 153 -16.43 -8.69 12.95
CA ALA A 153 -16.86 -9.37 11.74
C ALA A 153 -15.86 -10.47 11.38
N SER A 154 -16.35 -11.57 10.83
CA SER A 154 -15.53 -12.67 10.34
C SER A 154 -15.52 -12.69 8.81
N LEU A 155 -14.49 -13.29 8.23
CA LEU A 155 -14.39 -13.47 6.79
C LEU A 155 -15.48 -14.39 6.25
N ASP A 156 -16.18 -13.96 5.20
CA ASP A 156 -17.07 -14.77 4.39
C ASP A 156 -16.34 -15.29 3.14
N MET A 157 -15.88 -16.53 3.20
CA MET A 157 -15.16 -17.17 2.09
C MET A 157 -16.04 -17.40 0.85
N ALA A 158 -17.36 -17.48 0.98
CA ALA A 158 -18.24 -17.61 -0.18
C ALA A 158 -18.29 -16.29 -0.96
N LYS A 159 -18.43 -15.16 -0.27
CA LYS A 159 -18.34 -13.83 -0.87
C LYS A 159 -16.96 -13.58 -1.48
N ALA A 160 -15.88 -13.96 -0.79
CA ALA A 160 -14.51 -13.80 -1.30
C ALA A 160 -14.29 -14.58 -2.60
N ARG A 161 -14.75 -15.82 -2.69
CA ARG A 161 -14.69 -16.62 -3.93
C ARG A 161 -15.61 -16.09 -5.03
N ALA A 162 -16.73 -15.48 -4.66
CA ALA A 162 -17.66 -14.84 -5.60
C ALA A 162 -17.19 -13.43 -6.03
N MET A 163 -16.08 -12.93 -5.46
CA MET A 163 -15.56 -11.58 -5.71
C MET A 163 -16.60 -10.47 -5.43
N ALA A 164 -17.39 -10.66 -4.37
CA ALA A 164 -18.46 -9.77 -3.96
C ALA A 164 -18.14 -9.12 -2.59
N PRO A 165 -17.25 -8.12 -2.54
CA PRO A 165 -16.85 -7.47 -1.30
C PRO A 165 -18.00 -6.66 -0.69
N ASP A 166 -18.05 -6.61 0.64
CA ASP A 166 -18.92 -5.69 1.37
C ASP A 166 -18.32 -4.27 1.44
N TRP A 167 -16.98 -4.19 1.51
CA TRP A 167 -16.24 -2.94 1.49
C TRP A 167 -14.99 -3.04 0.61
N VAL A 168 -14.66 -1.92 -0.03
CA VAL A 168 -13.37 -1.73 -0.72
C VAL A 168 -12.74 -0.46 -0.18
N THR A 169 -11.46 -0.52 0.16
CA THR A 169 -10.85 0.55 0.97
C THR A 169 -9.50 1.00 0.41
N PHE A 170 -9.08 2.20 0.79
CA PHE A 170 -7.68 2.58 0.83
C PHE A 170 -7.18 2.51 2.28
N ASN A 171 -6.08 1.79 2.51
CA ASN A 171 -5.43 1.64 3.81
C ASN A 171 -6.36 1.10 4.91
N GLY A 172 -7.24 0.16 4.57
CA GLY A 172 -8.02 -0.65 5.52
C GLY A 172 -9.34 -0.05 6.02
N TYR A 173 -9.64 1.23 5.75
CA TYR A 173 -10.87 1.87 6.21
C TYR A 173 -11.67 2.49 5.07
N ALA A 174 -12.95 2.17 5.00
CA ALA A 174 -13.86 2.79 4.04
C ALA A 174 -13.99 4.30 4.30
N ASN A 175 -13.87 5.09 3.23
CA ASN A 175 -13.99 6.55 3.27
C ASN A 175 -13.00 7.27 4.22
N GLN A 176 -11.91 6.63 4.63
CA GLN A 176 -10.93 7.18 5.57
C GLN A 176 -10.46 8.57 5.16
N TYR A 177 -10.09 8.72 3.89
CA TYR A 177 -9.56 9.98 3.37
C TYR A 177 -10.62 10.95 2.85
N VAL A 178 -11.91 10.64 3.02
CA VAL A 178 -13.00 11.60 2.89
C VAL A 178 -13.13 12.38 4.21
N THR A 179 -13.04 11.68 5.34
CA THR A 179 -13.08 12.28 6.68
C THR A 179 -11.75 12.93 7.07
N HIS A 180 -10.61 12.37 6.62
CA HIS A 180 -9.26 12.88 6.86
C HIS A 180 -8.52 13.12 5.54
N PRO A 181 -8.89 14.17 4.76
CA PRO A 181 -8.36 14.39 3.43
C PRO A 181 -6.83 14.55 3.39
N LEU A 182 -6.22 14.01 2.35
CA LEU A 182 -4.84 14.32 1.99
C LEU A 182 -4.73 15.79 1.60
N SER A 183 -3.53 16.37 1.63
CA SER A 183 -3.36 17.80 1.38
C SER A 183 -2.09 18.13 0.59
N SER A 184 -2.16 19.19 -0.20
CA SER A 184 -1.01 19.84 -0.83
C SER A 184 -1.29 21.33 -1.03
N LYS A 185 -0.29 22.07 -1.55
CA LYS A 185 -0.48 23.44 -1.99
C LYS A 185 -0.50 23.50 -3.53
N PRO A 186 -1.10 24.55 -4.11
CA PRO A 186 -1.03 24.77 -5.55
C PRO A 186 0.42 24.79 -6.04
N GLY A 187 0.70 24.07 -7.12
CA GLY A 187 2.02 23.98 -7.72
C GLY A 187 2.99 22.98 -7.07
N GLU A 188 2.63 22.37 -5.95
CA GLU A 188 3.38 21.26 -5.37
C GLU A 188 3.14 19.96 -6.15
N THR A 189 4.16 19.11 -6.20
CA THR A 189 4.07 17.76 -6.78
C THR A 189 3.68 16.77 -5.70
N VAL A 190 2.60 16.05 -5.92
CA VAL A 190 2.15 14.93 -5.08
C VAL A 190 2.51 13.63 -5.77
N ARG A 191 3.16 12.72 -5.05
CA ARG A 191 3.44 11.35 -5.50
C ARG A 191 2.58 10.36 -4.74
N PHE A 192 1.93 9.49 -5.49
CA PHE A 192 1.19 8.35 -4.95
C PHE A 192 1.94 7.06 -5.26
N TYR A 193 2.23 6.28 -4.23
CA TYR A 193 2.62 4.88 -4.32
C TYR A 193 1.36 4.06 -4.09
N VAL A 194 0.89 3.36 -5.11
CA VAL A 194 -0.38 2.62 -5.06
C VAL A 194 -0.10 1.13 -5.16
N VAL A 195 -0.66 0.35 -4.25
CA VAL A 195 -0.65 -1.11 -4.27
C VAL A 195 -2.09 -1.61 -4.31
N ALA A 196 -2.40 -2.55 -5.19
CA ALA A 196 -3.67 -3.26 -5.16
C ALA A 196 -3.47 -4.58 -4.42
N ALA A 197 -3.66 -4.57 -3.11
CA ALA A 197 -3.55 -5.79 -2.30
C ALA A 197 -4.68 -6.78 -2.61
N GLY A 198 -5.77 -6.31 -3.11
CA GLY A 198 -6.90 -7.13 -3.53
C GLY A 198 -7.66 -7.74 -2.34
N PRO A 199 -7.90 -9.05 -2.32
CA PRO A 199 -7.17 -10.12 -3.00
C PRO A 199 -7.46 -10.35 -4.48
N THR A 200 -8.50 -9.74 -5.05
CA THR A 200 -8.97 -10.13 -6.39
C THR A 200 -9.09 -8.97 -7.37
N HIS A 201 -9.61 -7.82 -6.93
CA HIS A 201 -9.89 -6.70 -7.82
C HIS A 201 -8.68 -5.79 -8.02
N ASN A 202 -8.59 -5.20 -9.21
CA ASN A 202 -7.61 -4.17 -9.54
C ASN A 202 -8.01 -2.82 -8.94
N VAL A 203 -7.04 -1.96 -8.74
CA VAL A 203 -7.28 -0.51 -8.54
C VAL A 203 -7.10 0.21 -9.87
N ASN A 204 -8.17 0.76 -10.43
CA ASN A 204 -8.09 1.60 -11.62
C ASN A 204 -7.86 3.04 -11.18
N PHE A 205 -6.60 3.36 -10.87
CA PHE A 205 -6.22 4.57 -10.14
C PHE A 205 -6.40 5.84 -10.98
N HIS A 206 -7.15 6.79 -10.45
CA HIS A 206 -7.42 8.08 -11.06
C HIS A 206 -7.52 9.19 -10.02
N VAL A 207 -7.02 10.38 -10.35
CA VAL A 207 -7.24 11.61 -9.59
C VAL A 207 -8.12 12.52 -10.44
N VAL A 208 -9.36 12.70 -10.02
CA VAL A 208 -10.40 13.43 -10.81
C VAL A 208 -9.95 14.86 -11.07
N GLY A 209 -10.12 15.30 -12.33
CA GLY A 209 -9.75 16.64 -12.78
C GLY A 209 -8.25 16.82 -13.06
N THR A 210 -7.49 15.71 -13.16
CA THR A 210 -6.05 15.76 -13.44
C THR A 210 -5.61 14.78 -14.54
N ILE A 211 -4.40 14.99 -15.02
CA ILE A 211 -3.65 14.07 -15.86
C ILE A 211 -2.28 13.87 -15.18
N PHE A 212 -1.80 12.64 -15.08
CA PHE A 212 -0.53 12.37 -14.44
C PHE A 212 0.65 12.98 -15.22
N ASP A 213 1.49 13.73 -14.53
CA ASP A 213 2.75 14.23 -15.07
C ASP A 213 3.73 13.09 -15.33
N ARG A 214 3.69 12.06 -14.48
CA ARG A 214 4.45 10.82 -14.60
C ARG A 214 3.65 9.67 -14.02
N ALA A 215 3.64 8.56 -14.75
CA ALA A 215 3.04 7.32 -14.28
C ALA A 215 4.00 6.15 -14.56
N TRP A 216 4.37 5.42 -13.52
CA TRP A 216 5.14 4.19 -13.59
C TRP A 216 4.20 3.02 -13.23
N ALA A 217 3.68 2.37 -14.26
CA ALA A 217 2.82 1.21 -14.09
C ALA A 217 3.63 -0.04 -13.68
N ASN A 218 2.97 -1.00 -13.07
CA ASN A 218 3.55 -2.29 -12.67
C ASN A 218 4.83 -2.18 -11.82
N SER A 219 4.94 -1.13 -11.01
CA SER A 219 6.11 -0.85 -10.17
C SER A 219 7.43 -0.66 -10.91
N ASP A 220 7.40 -0.44 -12.23
CA ASP A 220 8.61 -0.31 -13.05
C ASP A 220 9.20 1.11 -12.94
N LEU A 221 10.05 1.33 -11.94
CA LEU A 221 10.81 2.58 -11.79
C LEU A 221 12.14 2.60 -12.56
N VAL A 222 12.45 1.55 -13.33
CA VAL A 222 13.65 1.46 -14.19
C VAL A 222 13.39 2.11 -15.54
N SER A 223 12.22 1.86 -16.12
CA SER A 223 11.81 2.43 -17.40
C SER A 223 11.37 3.90 -17.25
N PRO A 224 11.46 4.70 -18.34
CA PRO A 224 10.90 6.05 -18.31
C PRO A 224 9.39 6.03 -18.00
N PRO A 225 8.87 7.00 -17.24
CA PRO A 225 7.46 7.08 -16.94
C PRO A 225 6.62 7.39 -18.18
N GLN A 226 5.42 6.86 -18.22
CA GLN A 226 4.38 7.35 -19.13
C GLN A 226 3.98 8.78 -18.74
N ARG A 227 3.55 9.55 -19.71
CA ARG A 227 3.08 10.93 -19.53
C ARG A 227 1.74 11.12 -20.22
N GLY A 228 0.92 12.00 -19.68
CA GLY A 228 -0.38 12.34 -20.30
C GLY A 228 -1.41 11.22 -20.16
N VAL A 229 -1.22 10.29 -19.25
CA VAL A 229 -2.21 9.27 -18.89
C VAL A 229 -3.04 9.71 -17.69
N GLN A 230 -4.27 9.27 -17.58
CA GLN A 230 -5.19 9.77 -16.55
C GLN A 230 -5.78 8.68 -15.65
N THR A 231 -5.96 7.48 -16.17
CA THR A 231 -6.43 6.33 -15.40
C THR A 231 -5.50 5.16 -15.71
N VAL A 232 -4.90 4.58 -14.67
CA VAL A 232 -3.94 3.48 -14.82
C VAL A 232 -4.38 2.31 -13.98
N VAL A 233 -4.39 1.12 -14.59
CA VAL A 233 -4.69 -0.12 -13.88
C VAL A 233 -3.50 -0.52 -13.02
N VAL A 234 -3.72 -0.66 -11.73
CA VAL A 234 -2.84 -1.36 -10.80
C VAL A 234 -3.44 -2.74 -10.58
N PRO A 235 -2.86 -3.79 -11.13
CA PRO A 235 -3.41 -5.14 -11.05
C PRO A 235 -3.36 -5.66 -9.61
N ALA A 236 -4.26 -6.57 -9.27
CA ALA A 236 -4.23 -7.26 -7.97
C ALA A 236 -2.85 -7.89 -7.72
N GLY A 237 -2.27 -7.66 -6.56
CA GLY A 237 -0.89 -8.03 -6.21
C GLY A 237 0.18 -7.10 -6.79
N GLY A 238 -0.19 -6.12 -7.62
CA GLY A 238 0.74 -5.21 -8.26
C GLY A 238 0.81 -3.83 -7.59
N GLY A 239 1.66 -2.99 -8.15
CA GLY A 239 1.85 -1.61 -7.71
C GLY A 239 2.00 -0.62 -8.85
N GLY A 240 1.98 0.67 -8.53
CA GLY A 240 2.26 1.75 -9.47
C GLY A 240 2.64 3.03 -8.74
N VAL A 241 3.37 3.92 -9.41
CA VAL A 241 3.79 5.21 -8.86
C VAL A 241 3.31 6.33 -9.78
N PHE A 242 2.69 7.36 -9.19
CA PHE A 242 2.02 8.40 -9.95
C PHE A 242 2.36 9.78 -9.38
N ASP A 243 2.92 10.64 -10.22
CA ASP A 243 3.15 12.04 -9.90
C ASP A 243 2.08 12.91 -10.55
N VAL A 244 1.51 13.81 -9.76
CA VAL A 244 0.59 14.85 -10.24
C VAL A 244 0.96 16.19 -9.64
N LYS A 245 0.92 17.24 -10.47
CA LYS A 245 1.09 18.63 -10.04
C LYS A 245 -0.19 19.40 -10.34
N ILE A 246 -0.81 19.92 -9.29
CA ILE A 246 -2.08 20.63 -9.37
C ILE A 246 -1.86 22.09 -9.02
N ASN A 247 -2.26 22.99 -9.94
CA ASN A 247 -2.09 24.43 -9.77
C ASN A 247 -3.33 25.12 -9.20
N ASP A 248 -4.50 24.56 -9.44
CA ASP A 248 -5.76 25.17 -9.03
C ASP A 248 -6.14 24.75 -7.61
N VAL A 249 -6.56 25.73 -6.80
CA VAL A 249 -7.12 25.46 -5.47
C VAL A 249 -8.42 24.70 -5.60
N GLY A 250 -8.54 23.54 -4.94
CA GLY A 250 -9.73 22.71 -5.04
C GLY A 250 -9.67 21.44 -4.19
N THR A 251 -10.71 20.64 -4.29
CA THR A 251 -10.80 19.29 -3.73
C THR A 251 -10.88 18.30 -4.88
N TYR A 252 -9.94 17.39 -4.93
CA TYR A 252 -9.74 16.44 -6.02
C TYR A 252 -10.01 15.03 -5.50
N PRO A 253 -11.08 14.36 -5.95
CA PRO A 253 -11.31 12.96 -5.58
C PRO A 253 -10.24 12.05 -6.18
N ILE A 254 -9.82 11.09 -5.38
CA ILE A 254 -8.94 9.98 -5.75
C ILE A 254 -9.78 8.73 -5.70
N VAL A 255 -9.90 8.03 -6.82
CA VAL A 255 -10.83 6.92 -6.97
C VAL A 255 -10.19 5.72 -7.66
N SER A 256 -10.76 4.54 -7.42
CA SER A 256 -10.70 3.46 -8.41
C SER A 256 -11.82 3.67 -9.42
N HIS A 257 -11.48 3.78 -10.72
CA HIS A 257 -12.49 4.02 -11.75
C HIS A 257 -13.38 2.78 -12.05
N ALA A 258 -13.24 1.71 -11.26
CA ALA A 258 -14.29 0.71 -11.06
C ALA A 258 -15.27 1.28 -10.02
N PHE A 259 -16.27 2.05 -10.46
CA PHE A 259 -17.05 2.93 -9.59
C PHE A 259 -17.84 2.21 -8.48
N ALA A 260 -18.18 0.94 -8.66
CA ALA A 260 -18.73 0.14 -7.56
C ALA A 260 -17.81 0.11 -6.32
N HIS A 261 -16.48 0.23 -6.53
CA HIS A 261 -15.53 0.32 -5.41
C HIS A 261 -15.64 1.64 -4.66
N VAL A 262 -15.98 2.74 -5.33
CA VAL A 262 -16.22 4.05 -4.70
C VAL A 262 -17.43 3.98 -3.78
N ASP A 263 -18.52 3.36 -4.23
CA ASP A 263 -19.73 3.16 -3.43
C ASP A 263 -19.47 2.28 -2.21
N LEU A 264 -18.50 1.36 -2.32
CA LEU A 264 -18.05 0.49 -1.23
C LEU A 264 -16.94 1.11 -0.38
N GLY A 265 -16.56 2.39 -0.60
CA GLY A 265 -15.69 3.15 0.28
C GLY A 265 -14.25 3.38 -0.21
N GLN A 266 -13.89 2.93 -1.44
CA GLN A 266 -12.55 3.18 -2.02
C GLN A 266 -12.45 4.55 -2.67
N VAL A 267 -12.49 5.58 -1.85
CA VAL A 267 -12.37 6.97 -2.25
C VAL A 267 -11.50 7.74 -1.27
N ALA A 268 -10.72 8.67 -1.79
CA ALA A 268 -9.95 9.63 -1.01
C ALA A 268 -10.17 11.03 -1.57
N LEU A 269 -9.89 12.06 -0.77
CA LEU A 269 -9.90 13.45 -1.21
C LEU A 269 -8.50 14.05 -1.05
N LEU A 270 -8.02 14.74 -2.08
CA LEU A 270 -6.84 15.58 -2.01
C LEU A 270 -7.30 17.05 -2.00
N LYS A 271 -7.06 17.75 -0.88
CA LYS A 271 -7.30 19.19 -0.77
C LYS A 271 -6.05 19.96 -1.19
N VAL A 272 -6.17 20.72 -2.26
CA VAL A 272 -5.12 21.59 -2.76
C VAL A 272 -5.39 23.02 -2.29
N GLY A 273 -4.51 23.54 -1.44
CA GLY A 273 -4.69 24.87 -0.80
C GLY A 273 -5.83 24.88 0.21
N LYS A 274 -6.58 25.97 0.21
CA LYS A 274 -7.77 26.16 1.07
C LYS A 274 -9.02 26.30 0.22
N PRO A 275 -9.61 25.21 -0.29
CA PRO A 275 -10.78 25.26 -1.13
C PRO A 275 -11.97 25.85 -0.35
N LYS A 276 -12.75 26.72 -1.02
CA LYS A 276 -14.03 27.22 -0.52
C LYS A 276 -15.13 26.30 -1.04
N GLY A 277 -15.82 25.62 -0.14
CA GLY A 277 -16.93 24.72 -0.45
C GLY A 277 -16.63 23.24 -0.21
N SER A 278 -17.68 22.46 -0.05
CA SER A 278 -17.64 20.99 0.01
C SER A 278 -18.13 20.44 -1.33
N MET A 279 -17.42 19.42 -1.86
CA MET A 279 -18.00 18.57 -2.90
C MET A 279 -18.83 17.48 -2.21
N SER A 280 -20.09 17.33 -2.62
CA SER A 280 -20.88 16.15 -2.31
C SER A 280 -20.64 15.10 -3.39
N HIS A 281 -20.16 13.96 -3.00
CA HIS A 281 -20.18 12.74 -3.81
C HIS A 281 -21.08 11.73 -3.14
#